data_16b8abb44678e92bd10c71ce2c52832c
#
_entry.id   16b8abb44678e92bd10c71ce2c52832c
#
_cell.length_a   1.000
_cell.length_b   1.000
_cell.length_c   1.000
_cell.angle_alpha   90.00
_cell.angle_beta   90.00
_cell.angle_gamma   90.00
#
_symmetry.space_group_name_H-M   'P 1'
#
loop_
_entity.id
_entity.type
_entity.pdbx_description
1 polymer ?
#
loop_
_entity_poly.entity_id
_entity_poly.type
_entity_poly.pdbx_seq_one_letter_code
_entity_poly.pdbx_strand_id
1 'polypeptide(L)'
;MSVYEKRALEKAGLDPSIRLACQLKPHSNVTITPLLNPESEFDVIGKSRELSGKEQNTVILFVDLRNFTKLSETTLPYDVVYILNRYYATCGRAIENNSGRLDKFIGDGVMAIFEAAETVEENCRNAVKAASKISEQMKVLGKELKVEFSADVKCGMGIHTGQS
;
A
#
# COMPACT_ATOMS: atom_id res chain seq x y z
N MET A 1 -14.42 17.58 -18.76
CA MET A 1 -14.05 17.00 -17.42
C MET A 1 -15.35 16.64 -16.71
N SER A 2 -15.47 15.41 -16.19
CA SER A 2 -16.66 14.99 -15.43
C SER A 2 -16.67 15.64 -14.03
N VAL A 3 -17.86 15.76 -13.41
CA VAL A 3 -17.97 16.27 -12.02
C VAL A 3 -17.16 15.42 -11.05
N TYR A 4 -17.12 14.13 -11.30
CA TYR A 4 -16.37 13.17 -10.49
C TYR A 4 -14.85 13.36 -10.62
N GLU A 5 -14.35 13.55 -11.84
CA GLU A 5 -12.94 13.83 -12.09
C GLU A 5 -12.48 15.11 -11.40
N LYS A 6 -13.27 16.18 -11.50
CA LYS A 6 -12.99 17.46 -10.83
C LYS A 6 -12.85 17.27 -9.32
N ARG A 7 -13.79 16.57 -8.70
CA ARG A 7 -13.78 16.30 -7.25
C ARG A 7 -12.57 15.44 -6.81
N ALA A 8 -12.14 14.48 -7.64
CA ALA A 8 -10.96 13.67 -7.36
C ALA A 8 -9.67 14.49 -7.42
N LEU A 9 -9.52 15.36 -8.41
CA LEU A 9 -8.38 16.25 -8.56
C LEU A 9 -8.31 17.29 -7.43
N GLU A 10 -9.45 17.86 -7.03
CA GLU A 10 -9.54 18.77 -5.90
C GLU A 10 -9.13 18.10 -4.58
N LYS A 11 -9.61 16.89 -4.32
CA LYS A 11 -9.20 16.10 -3.14
C LYS A 11 -7.71 15.78 -3.12
N ALA A 12 -7.12 15.52 -4.28
CA ALA A 12 -5.70 15.24 -4.44
C ALA A 12 -4.81 16.51 -4.43
N GLY A 13 -5.42 17.70 -4.36
CA GLY A 13 -4.70 18.98 -4.42
C GLY A 13 -3.99 19.21 -5.75
N LEU A 14 -4.48 18.60 -6.84
CA LEU A 14 -3.88 18.68 -8.16
C LEU A 14 -4.43 19.85 -8.97
N ASP A 15 -3.58 20.38 -9.86
CA ASP A 15 -3.94 21.49 -10.74
C ASP A 15 -5.13 21.12 -11.66
N PRO A 16 -6.10 22.05 -11.88
CA PRO A 16 -7.26 21.80 -12.75
C PRO A 16 -6.94 21.48 -14.21
N SER A 17 -5.72 21.75 -14.67
CA SER A 17 -5.24 21.37 -16.02
C SER A 17 -4.92 19.88 -16.15
N ILE A 18 -4.73 19.20 -15.01
CA ILE A 18 -4.49 17.76 -14.97
C ILE A 18 -5.77 16.99 -15.29
N ARG A 19 -5.65 15.86 -15.93
CA ARG A 19 -6.75 14.96 -16.27
C ARG A 19 -6.44 13.54 -15.79
N LEU A 20 -7.46 12.81 -15.33
CA LEU A 20 -7.30 11.40 -14.99
C LEU A 20 -7.12 10.56 -16.26
N ALA A 21 -6.09 9.72 -16.30
CA ALA A 21 -5.76 8.91 -17.48
C ALA A 21 -6.93 8.00 -17.90
N CYS A 22 -7.71 7.47 -16.95
CA CYS A 22 -8.89 6.65 -17.22
C CYS A 22 -10.07 7.44 -17.85
N GLN A 23 -10.05 8.79 -17.80
CA GLN A 23 -11.09 9.67 -18.35
C GLN A 23 -10.62 10.43 -19.59
N LEU A 24 -9.34 10.30 -19.96
CA LEU A 24 -8.72 11.05 -21.03
C LEU A 24 -8.69 10.22 -22.33
N LYS A 25 -9.08 10.83 -23.44
CA LYS A 25 -8.82 10.32 -24.81
C LYS A 25 -7.83 11.27 -25.47
N PRO A 26 -6.52 11.01 -25.40
CA PRO A 26 -5.52 11.93 -25.91
C PRO A 26 -5.53 11.96 -27.44
N HIS A 27 -5.42 13.16 -28.01
CA HIS A 27 -5.25 13.40 -29.45
C HIS A 27 -3.87 13.99 -29.79
N SER A 28 -3.02 14.20 -28.77
CA SER A 28 -1.67 14.75 -28.86
C SER A 28 -0.80 14.17 -27.77
N ASN A 29 0.47 14.60 -27.69
CA ASN A 29 1.37 14.22 -26.61
C ASN A 29 0.82 14.65 -25.26
N VAL A 30 0.91 13.77 -24.26
CA VAL A 30 0.49 14.01 -22.89
C VAL A 30 1.60 13.71 -21.92
N THR A 31 1.62 14.41 -20.79
CA THR A 31 2.46 14.10 -19.63
C THR A 31 1.63 13.29 -18.65
N ILE A 32 2.16 12.19 -18.13
CA ILE A 32 1.50 11.31 -17.17
C ILE A 32 2.14 11.50 -15.81
N THR A 33 1.31 11.77 -14.80
CA THR A 33 1.73 11.77 -13.40
C THR A 33 1.02 10.61 -12.70
N PRO A 34 1.74 9.60 -12.19
CA PRO A 34 1.14 8.52 -11.42
C PRO A 34 0.47 9.05 -10.15
N LEU A 35 -0.78 8.65 -9.87
CA LEU A 35 -1.46 8.96 -8.61
C LEU A 35 -0.92 8.13 -7.46
N LEU A 36 -0.51 6.90 -7.75
CA LEU A 36 0.32 6.10 -6.87
C LEU A 36 1.74 6.58 -7.10
N ASN A 37 2.33 7.24 -6.11
CA ASN A 37 3.72 7.70 -6.24
C ASN A 37 4.64 6.48 -6.32
N PRO A 38 5.23 6.15 -7.48
CA PRO A 38 6.21 5.07 -7.59
C PRO A 38 7.51 5.41 -6.85
N GLU A 39 7.70 6.69 -6.52
CA GLU A 39 8.83 7.25 -5.77
C GLU A 39 8.44 7.68 -4.34
N SER A 40 7.27 7.25 -3.80
CA SER A 40 7.16 7.24 -2.35
C SER A 40 8.37 6.42 -1.89
N GLU A 41 9.30 7.01 -1.17
CA GLU A 41 10.64 6.54 -0.75
C GLU A 41 10.73 5.05 -0.30
N PHE A 42 9.96 4.21 -0.92
CA PHE A 42 10.14 2.79 -0.98
C PHE A 42 11.21 2.58 -2.05
N ASP A 43 12.45 2.56 -1.60
CA ASP A 43 13.62 2.15 -2.40
C ASP A 43 13.46 0.65 -2.78
N VAL A 44 12.36 0.37 -3.51
CA VAL A 44 11.90 -1.00 -3.78
C VAL A 44 12.76 -1.67 -4.85
N ILE A 45 13.51 -0.91 -5.64
CA ILE A 45 14.36 -1.51 -6.68
C ILE A 45 15.51 -0.55 -6.97
N GLY A 46 16.58 -0.61 -6.24
CA GLY A 46 17.66 0.32 -6.61
C GLY A 46 19.05 0.08 -6.09
N LYS A 47 19.25 -0.91 -5.24
CA LYS A 47 20.59 -1.45 -5.03
C LYS A 47 20.57 -2.89 -5.46
N SER A 48 21.18 -3.16 -6.63
CA SER A 48 21.62 -4.48 -7.03
C SER A 48 22.39 -5.09 -5.85
N ARG A 49 21.66 -5.73 -4.93
CA ARG A 49 22.26 -6.76 -4.11
C ARG A 49 22.74 -7.79 -5.11
N GLU A 50 24.05 -8.01 -5.15
CA GLU A 50 24.64 -9.09 -5.89
C GLU A 50 23.77 -10.33 -5.68
N LEU A 51 23.40 -10.98 -6.78
CA LEU A 51 22.63 -12.22 -6.83
C LEU A 51 23.47 -13.43 -6.31
N SER A 52 24.13 -13.24 -5.18
CA SER A 52 24.64 -14.34 -4.40
C SER A 52 23.50 -14.84 -3.52
N GLY A 53 22.77 -15.82 -4.02
CA GLY A 53 21.72 -16.49 -3.26
C GLY A 53 22.30 -17.03 -1.96
N LYS A 54 22.08 -16.34 -0.85
CA LYS A 54 22.43 -16.80 0.48
C LYS A 54 21.14 -17.27 1.14
N GLU A 55 21.03 -18.57 1.36
CA GLU A 55 19.94 -19.11 2.15
C GLU A 55 19.95 -18.46 3.54
N GLN A 56 18.88 -17.79 3.89
CA GLN A 56 18.71 -17.21 5.21
C GLN A 56 17.27 -17.40 5.71
N ASN A 57 17.12 -17.48 7.01
CA ASN A 57 15.80 -17.51 7.63
C ASN A 57 15.16 -16.13 7.53
N THR A 58 14.07 -16.05 6.80
CA THR A 58 13.35 -14.80 6.55
C THR A 58 11.97 -14.85 7.18
N VAL A 59 11.51 -13.75 7.75
CA VAL A 59 10.14 -13.60 8.25
C VAL A 59 9.36 -12.72 7.27
N ILE A 60 8.24 -13.22 6.80
CA ILE A 60 7.38 -12.54 5.82
C ILE A 60 6.06 -12.19 6.49
N LEU A 61 5.63 -10.94 6.31
CA LEU A 61 4.30 -10.45 6.67
C LEU A 61 3.51 -10.18 5.40
N PHE A 62 2.34 -10.80 5.29
CA PHE A 62 1.32 -10.45 4.30
C PHE A 62 0.18 -9.71 4.99
N VAL A 63 -0.27 -8.64 4.36
CA VAL A 63 -1.47 -7.88 4.76
C VAL A 63 -2.36 -7.75 3.53
N ASP A 64 -3.65 -8.01 3.68
CA ASP A 64 -4.60 -7.99 2.57
C ASP A 64 -5.93 -7.37 3.01
N LEU A 65 -6.59 -6.62 2.12
CA LEU A 65 -7.88 -6.01 2.42
C LEU A 65 -9.00 -7.03 2.34
N ARG A 66 -9.86 -7.03 3.32
CA ARG A 66 -11.06 -7.87 3.31
C ARG A 66 -12.13 -7.29 2.39
N ASN A 67 -12.69 -8.14 1.54
CA ASN A 67 -13.76 -7.79 0.60
C ASN A 67 -13.39 -6.67 -0.40
N PHE A 68 -12.11 -6.56 -0.77
CA PHE A 68 -11.64 -5.52 -1.69
C PHE A 68 -12.35 -5.57 -3.06
N THR A 69 -12.59 -6.77 -3.60
CA THR A 69 -13.33 -6.94 -4.87
C THR A 69 -14.68 -6.24 -4.80
N LYS A 70 -15.47 -6.49 -3.74
CA LYS A 70 -16.76 -5.82 -3.55
C LYS A 70 -16.62 -4.31 -3.38
N LEU A 71 -15.60 -3.87 -2.66
CA LEU A 71 -15.30 -2.43 -2.51
C LEU A 71 -15.03 -1.78 -3.87
N SER A 72 -14.19 -2.40 -4.70
CA SER A 72 -13.81 -1.88 -6.02
C SER A 72 -14.98 -1.88 -7.02
N GLU A 73 -15.94 -2.79 -6.90
CA GLU A 73 -17.14 -2.83 -7.73
C GLU A 73 -18.15 -1.73 -7.36
N THR A 74 -18.22 -1.34 -6.10
CA THR A 74 -19.23 -0.41 -5.58
C THR A 74 -18.72 1.02 -5.37
N THR A 75 -17.41 1.24 -5.49
CA THR A 75 -16.75 2.52 -5.23
C THR A 75 -16.18 3.07 -6.55
N LEU A 76 -16.18 4.39 -6.70
CA LEU A 76 -15.61 5.01 -7.89
C LEU A 76 -14.09 4.72 -8.00
N PRO A 77 -13.54 4.47 -9.20
CA PRO A 77 -12.14 4.04 -9.37
C PRO A 77 -11.11 4.93 -8.65
N TYR A 78 -11.29 6.24 -8.64
CA TYR A 78 -10.36 7.16 -7.97
C TYR A 78 -10.54 7.18 -6.45
N ASP A 79 -11.72 6.90 -5.94
CA ASP A 79 -11.92 6.71 -4.50
C ASP A 79 -11.27 5.39 -4.04
N VAL A 80 -11.31 4.34 -4.88
CA VAL A 80 -10.58 3.09 -4.64
C VAL A 80 -9.07 3.35 -4.57
N VAL A 81 -8.52 4.11 -5.51
CA VAL A 81 -7.09 4.48 -5.52
C VAL A 81 -6.73 5.30 -4.27
N TYR A 82 -7.58 6.25 -3.88
CA TYR A 82 -7.38 7.05 -2.67
C TYR A 82 -7.37 6.19 -1.40
N ILE A 83 -8.32 5.24 -1.30
CA ILE A 83 -8.40 4.29 -0.18
C ILE A 83 -7.14 3.41 -0.13
N LEU A 84 -6.71 2.86 -1.27
CA LEU A 84 -5.50 2.06 -1.38
C LEU A 84 -4.25 2.83 -0.96
N ASN A 85 -4.10 4.08 -1.40
CA ASN A 85 -2.96 4.91 -1.02
C ASN A 85 -2.86 5.12 0.50
N ARG A 86 -3.99 5.41 1.15
CA ARG A 86 -4.02 5.56 2.60
C ARG A 86 -3.71 4.26 3.32
N TYR A 87 -4.23 3.16 2.82
CA TYR A 87 -3.95 1.83 3.34
C TYR A 87 -2.47 1.47 3.19
N TYR A 88 -1.87 1.64 2.02
CA TYR A 88 -0.46 1.36 1.77
C TYR A 88 0.46 2.22 2.64
N ALA A 89 0.18 3.51 2.75
CA ALA A 89 0.92 4.42 3.61
C ALA A 89 0.82 4.02 5.10
N THR A 90 -0.31 3.48 5.52
CA THR A 90 -0.51 3.00 6.89
C THR A 90 0.31 1.74 7.14
N CYS A 91 0.25 0.77 6.22
CA CYS A 91 1.04 -0.47 6.32
C CYS A 91 2.53 -0.19 6.24
N GLY A 92 2.98 0.60 5.25
CA GLY A 92 4.39 0.89 5.02
C GLY A 92 5.05 1.52 6.25
N ARG A 93 4.46 2.58 6.81
CA ARG A 93 4.98 3.23 8.02
C ARG A 93 5.06 2.27 9.22
N ALA A 94 4.08 1.41 9.40
CA ALA A 94 4.10 0.46 10.50
C ALA A 94 5.18 -0.62 10.31
N ILE A 95 5.40 -1.07 9.07
CA ILE A 95 6.43 -2.04 8.71
C ILE A 95 7.82 -1.45 8.94
N GLU A 96 8.12 -0.28 8.38
CA GLU A 96 9.42 0.40 8.46
C GLU A 96 9.78 0.78 9.89
N ASN A 97 8.84 1.32 10.67
CA ASN A 97 9.04 1.67 12.07
C ASN A 97 9.33 0.45 12.98
N ASN A 98 9.13 -0.77 12.47
CA ASN A 98 9.46 -2.01 13.16
C ASN A 98 10.54 -2.82 12.44
N SER A 99 11.45 -2.14 11.74
CA SER A 99 12.61 -2.76 11.06
C SER A 99 12.23 -3.80 10.00
N GLY A 100 11.04 -3.68 9.42
CA GLY A 100 10.62 -4.42 8.25
C GLY A 100 10.93 -3.63 6.98
N ARG A 101 11.13 -4.36 5.89
CA ARG A 101 11.26 -3.81 4.54
C ARG A 101 10.01 -4.15 3.72
N LEU A 102 9.39 -3.14 3.15
CA LEU A 102 8.32 -3.37 2.18
C LEU A 102 8.94 -4.01 0.94
N ASP A 103 8.39 -5.14 0.50
CA ASP A 103 8.89 -5.85 -0.68
C ASP A 103 8.09 -5.45 -1.93
N LYS A 104 6.80 -5.68 -1.92
CA LYS A 104 5.93 -5.33 -3.05
C LYS A 104 4.47 -5.20 -2.64
N PHE A 105 3.71 -4.58 -3.56
CA PHE A 105 2.25 -4.62 -3.55
C PHE A 105 1.75 -5.65 -4.57
N ILE A 106 0.74 -6.43 -4.18
CA ILE A 106 0.12 -7.47 -5.03
C ILE A 106 -1.39 -7.21 -5.04
N GLY A 107 -1.85 -6.40 -5.98
CA GLY A 107 -3.22 -5.89 -5.96
C GLY A 107 -3.46 -5.06 -4.69
N ASP A 108 -4.40 -5.45 -3.84
CA ASP A 108 -4.64 -4.87 -2.52
C ASP A 108 -3.77 -5.50 -1.40
N GLY A 109 -2.93 -6.47 -1.74
CA GLY A 109 -2.01 -7.11 -0.82
C GLY A 109 -0.71 -6.32 -0.63
N VAL A 110 -0.17 -6.35 0.59
CA VAL A 110 1.14 -5.82 0.97
C VAL A 110 2.01 -6.96 1.44
N MET A 111 3.19 -7.09 0.88
CA MET A 111 4.22 -8.05 1.30
C MET A 111 5.39 -7.30 1.90
N ALA A 112 5.80 -7.73 3.10
CA ALA A 112 6.96 -7.19 3.80
C ALA A 112 7.88 -8.29 4.32
N ILE A 113 9.17 -7.98 4.39
CA ILE A 113 10.23 -8.88 4.81
C ILE A 113 10.92 -8.31 6.04
N PHE A 114 11.16 -9.15 7.03
CA PHE A 114 11.89 -8.83 8.26
C PHE A 114 13.14 -9.73 8.32
N GLU A 115 14.27 -9.12 8.07
CA GLU A 115 15.58 -9.80 7.96
C GLU A 115 16.72 -8.95 8.55
N ALA A 116 16.40 -7.78 9.12
CA ALA A 116 17.39 -6.81 9.56
C ALA A 116 18.02 -7.14 10.92
N ALA A 117 17.35 -7.93 11.77
CA ALA A 117 17.87 -8.32 13.07
C ALA A 117 18.78 -9.55 12.93
N GLU A 118 19.69 -9.71 13.91
CA GLU A 118 20.66 -10.82 13.94
C GLU A 118 19.99 -12.19 14.15
N THR A 119 18.83 -12.21 14.83
CA THR A 119 18.11 -13.45 15.14
C THR A 119 16.73 -13.51 14.50
N VAL A 120 16.30 -14.72 14.15
CA VAL A 120 14.96 -14.97 13.60
C VAL A 120 13.88 -14.60 14.60
N GLU A 121 14.12 -14.86 15.89
CA GLU A 121 13.19 -14.54 16.97
C GLU A 121 12.93 -13.04 17.07
N GLU A 122 13.94 -12.21 16.86
CA GLU A 122 13.80 -10.76 16.88
C GLU A 122 13.07 -10.28 15.63
N ASN A 123 13.38 -10.83 14.45
CA ASN A 123 12.63 -10.56 13.23
C ASN A 123 11.15 -10.96 13.37
N CYS A 124 10.84 -12.09 14.00
CA CYS A 124 9.46 -12.49 14.32
C CYS A 124 8.77 -11.48 15.27
N ARG A 125 9.46 -11.04 16.33
CA ARG A 125 8.90 -10.02 17.23
C ARG A 125 8.60 -8.72 16.51
N ASN A 126 9.48 -8.28 15.63
CA ASN A 126 9.32 -7.07 14.85
C ASN A 126 8.14 -7.19 13.88
N ALA A 127 7.98 -8.33 13.20
CA ALA A 127 6.83 -8.60 12.36
C ALA A 127 5.50 -8.58 13.13
N VAL A 128 5.47 -9.18 14.33
CA VAL A 128 4.28 -9.16 15.20
C VAL A 128 3.96 -7.76 15.69
N LYS A 129 4.97 -6.95 16.06
CA LYS A 129 4.78 -5.54 16.44
C LYS A 129 4.21 -4.72 15.28
N ALA A 130 4.76 -4.90 14.07
CA ALA A 130 4.25 -4.26 12.86
C ALA A 130 2.79 -4.62 12.60
N ALA A 131 2.46 -5.92 12.64
CA ALA A 131 1.09 -6.40 12.46
C ALA A 131 0.12 -5.84 13.51
N SER A 132 0.53 -5.79 14.77
CA SER A 132 -0.26 -5.18 15.85
C SER A 132 -0.52 -3.70 15.57
N LYS A 133 0.53 -2.97 15.14
CA LYS A 133 0.43 -1.54 14.83
C LYS A 133 -0.48 -1.28 13.61
N ILE A 134 -0.35 -2.10 12.58
CA ILE A 134 -1.26 -2.07 11.42
C ILE A 134 -2.70 -2.28 11.88
N SER A 135 -2.97 -3.29 12.72
CA SER A 135 -4.32 -3.57 13.23
C SER A 135 -4.93 -2.37 13.98
N GLU A 136 -4.15 -1.70 14.82
CA GLU A 136 -4.58 -0.48 15.53
C GLU A 136 -4.91 0.66 14.57
N GLN A 137 -3.98 0.96 13.67
CA GLN A 137 -4.13 2.08 12.73
C GLN A 137 -5.24 1.83 11.72
N MET A 138 -5.44 0.59 11.28
CA MET A 138 -6.54 0.21 10.39
C MET A 138 -7.92 0.38 11.03
N LYS A 139 -8.04 0.24 12.36
CA LYS A 139 -9.31 0.54 13.06
C LYS A 139 -9.65 2.03 12.97
N VAL A 140 -8.64 2.89 13.05
CA VAL A 140 -8.83 4.35 12.90
C VAL A 140 -9.16 4.69 11.46
N LEU A 141 -8.32 4.25 10.53
CA LEU A 141 -8.50 4.47 9.10
C LEU A 141 -9.87 3.96 8.61
N GLY A 142 -10.28 2.76 9.03
CA GLY A 142 -11.57 2.20 8.66
C GLY A 142 -12.76 3.03 9.13
N LYS A 143 -12.68 3.68 10.30
CA LYS A 143 -13.73 4.61 10.77
C LYS A 143 -13.79 5.86 9.89
N GLU A 144 -12.64 6.44 9.55
CA GLU A 144 -12.54 7.62 8.69
C GLU A 144 -13.11 7.33 7.30
N LEU A 145 -12.67 6.22 6.67
CA LEU A 145 -13.12 5.82 5.35
C LEU A 145 -14.60 5.44 5.32
N LYS A 146 -15.15 4.93 6.42
CA LYS A 146 -16.59 4.66 6.53
C LYS A 146 -17.40 5.95 6.51
N VAL A 147 -16.95 7.00 7.17
CA VAL A 147 -17.60 8.30 7.17
C VAL A 147 -17.47 8.98 5.81
N GLU A 148 -16.28 8.91 5.21
CA GLU A 148 -15.98 9.67 3.98
C GLU A 148 -16.52 8.99 2.71
N PHE A 149 -16.47 7.66 2.63
CA PHE A 149 -16.79 6.86 1.43
C PHE A 149 -17.87 5.81 1.64
N SER A 150 -18.43 5.70 2.86
CA SER A 150 -19.28 4.55 3.26
C SER A 150 -18.58 3.20 3.09
N ALA A 151 -17.25 3.18 3.09
CA ALA A 151 -16.42 2.02 2.86
C ALA A 151 -16.05 1.31 4.17
N ASP A 152 -16.47 0.07 4.36
CA ASP A 152 -16.06 -0.77 5.52
C ASP A 152 -14.74 -1.47 5.19
N VAL A 153 -13.62 -0.81 5.52
CA VAL A 153 -12.28 -1.28 5.20
C VAL A 153 -11.67 -2.00 6.41
N LYS A 154 -11.35 -3.27 6.21
CA LYS A 154 -10.67 -4.14 7.19
C LYS A 154 -9.54 -4.87 6.50
N CYS A 155 -8.55 -5.33 7.25
CA CYS A 155 -7.49 -6.17 6.71
C CYS A 155 -7.38 -7.51 7.43
N GLY A 156 -6.82 -8.49 6.72
CA GLY A 156 -6.33 -9.74 7.27
C GLY A 156 -4.81 -9.76 7.19
N MET A 157 -4.15 -10.46 8.09
CA MET A 157 -2.70 -10.54 8.13
C MET A 157 -2.25 -11.97 8.36
N GLY A 158 -1.13 -12.33 7.76
CA GLY A 158 -0.44 -13.59 7.98
C GLY A 158 1.06 -13.37 8.13
N ILE A 159 1.68 -14.04 9.10
CA ILE A 159 3.13 -14.03 9.31
C ILE A 159 3.63 -15.46 9.12
N HIS A 160 4.70 -15.61 8.36
CA HIS A 160 5.36 -16.88 8.13
C HIS A 160 6.86 -16.71 8.22
N THR A 161 7.56 -17.73 8.69
CA THR A 161 9.03 -17.81 8.67
C THR A 161 9.48 -19.07 7.96
N GLY A 162 10.56 -18.96 7.21
CA GLY A 162 11.14 -20.07 6.44
C GLY A 162 12.51 -19.71 5.90
N GLN A 163 13.18 -20.71 5.34
CA GLN A 163 14.41 -20.50 4.56
C GLN A 163 14.03 -20.02 3.15
N SER A 164 14.68 -18.98 2.68
CA SER A 164 14.52 -18.43 1.33
C SER A 164 15.90 -18.12 0.73
#